data_7b80e98318cb66f93441294aaa47c40b
#
_entry.id   7b80e98318cb66f93441294aaa47c40b
#
_cell.length_a   1.000
_cell.length_b   1.000
_cell.length_c   1.000
_cell.angle_alpha   90.00
_cell.angle_beta   90.00
_cell.angle_gamma   90.00
#
_symmetry.space_group_name_H-M   'P 1'
#
loop_
_entity.id
_entity.type
_entity.pdbx_description
1 polymer ?
#
loop_
_entity_poly.entity_id
_entity_poly.type
_entity_poly.pdbx_seq_one_letter_code
_entity_poly.pdbx_strand_id
1 'polypeptide(L)'
;MRSCISVFRPALLALFVSASGSAGADAAVENPRIGRAADLYELIPEYQPDTYRNMDKVYPTRVIHKGTKVRPLPAGVAIAPRYRIGGEEYGVDDFMRRNRVGGVLVLKDGKVALERYGLGNDERTRWTSFSVVKSISSTLVGAAVQQGLLALDQPVDKYLPSLAGSAYQGVTVEQVLQMSSGVRWNETYRDPKSDRRQMFDAQLAERPGGILRLLASLPRQYPSGTHFTYSTGESHLQSELLHAATRIPVSDYLSERIWARMGMESDGFWQLESPAGQEIGSSGLSATLRDYGRFGQFVLEDGVIDGERILPEGWVDRASRVEASSHLAPGKLYDGEYALGYGYQWWTFPVGAKALPEHDGGAFEAQGIFGQYLYINR
;
A
#
# COMPACT_ATOMS: atom_id res chain seq x y z
N MET A 1 17.95 -18.33 -2.97
CA MET A 1 18.34 -17.30 -3.97
C MET A 1 18.66 -16.04 -3.21
N ARG A 2 19.90 -15.57 -3.32
CA ARG A 2 20.40 -14.45 -2.50
C ARG A 2 19.85 -13.14 -3.04
N SER A 3 19.03 -12.45 -2.25
CA SER A 3 18.59 -11.08 -2.52
C SER A 3 19.71 -10.13 -2.13
N CYS A 4 20.28 -9.44 -3.12
CA CYS A 4 21.29 -8.42 -2.89
C CYS A 4 20.63 -7.14 -2.40
N ILE A 5 20.75 -6.85 -1.11
CA ILE A 5 20.66 -5.49 -0.62
C ILE A 5 22.07 -4.93 -0.68
N SER A 6 22.35 -4.14 -1.71
CA SER A 6 23.60 -3.41 -1.86
C SER A 6 23.61 -2.24 -0.88
N VAL A 7 24.44 -2.34 0.14
CA VAL A 7 24.76 -1.22 1.04
C VAL A 7 25.74 -0.30 0.30
N PHE A 8 25.28 0.83 -0.20
CA PHE A 8 26.15 1.86 -0.71
C PHE A 8 26.87 2.59 0.42
N ARG A 9 28.19 2.49 0.45
CA ARG A 9 29.07 3.38 1.21
C ARG A 9 29.28 4.67 0.41
N PRO A 10 29.13 5.86 0.99
CA PRO A 10 29.56 7.10 0.35
C PRO A 10 31.06 7.33 0.58
N ALA A 11 31.78 7.62 -0.48
CA ALA A 11 33.12 8.18 -0.40
C ALA A 11 33.02 9.68 -0.04
N LEU A 12 33.71 10.09 1.03
CA LEU A 12 33.92 11.49 1.37
C LEU A 12 34.90 12.12 0.37
N LEU A 13 34.49 13.23 -0.23
CA LEU A 13 35.42 14.23 -0.74
C LEU A 13 35.03 15.59 -0.18
N ALA A 14 35.85 16.14 0.70
CA ALA A 14 35.71 17.46 1.28
C ALA A 14 36.36 18.48 0.35
N LEU A 15 35.62 19.51 -0.05
CA LEU A 15 36.19 20.77 -0.56
C LEU A 15 35.55 21.94 0.21
N PHE A 16 36.38 22.63 0.96
CA PHE A 16 36.06 23.92 1.57
C PHE A 16 36.12 25.01 0.50
N VAL A 17 35.06 25.79 0.35
CA VAL A 17 35.13 27.16 -0.19
C VAL A 17 34.22 28.02 0.67
N SER A 18 34.84 28.94 1.39
CA SER A 18 34.19 30.03 2.09
C SER A 18 33.89 31.17 1.12
N ALA A 19 32.63 31.61 1.09
CA ALA A 19 32.31 32.98 0.62
C ALA A 19 31.06 33.47 1.36
N SER A 20 31.27 34.50 2.13
CA SER A 20 30.25 35.36 2.73
C SER A 20 29.60 36.22 1.66
N GLY A 21 28.28 36.24 1.63
CA GLY A 21 27.50 37.14 0.78
C GLY A 21 26.03 37.10 1.19
N SER A 22 25.62 38.12 1.94
CA SER A 22 24.22 38.39 2.25
C SER A 22 23.49 38.90 0.98
N ALA A 23 22.47 38.18 0.56
CA ALA A 23 21.37 38.72 -0.25
C ALA A 23 20.16 37.81 -0.05
N GLY A 24 19.03 38.40 0.34
CA GLY A 24 17.75 37.72 0.33
C GLY A 24 17.46 37.25 -1.11
N ALA A 25 17.61 35.99 -1.34
CA ALA A 25 17.15 35.34 -2.56
C ALA A 25 15.70 34.94 -2.35
N ASP A 26 14.78 35.57 -3.08
CA ASP A 26 13.53 34.94 -3.44
C ASP A 26 13.86 33.51 -3.88
N ALA A 27 13.42 32.52 -3.10
CA ALA A 27 13.56 31.13 -3.49
C ALA A 27 12.75 30.98 -4.78
N ALA A 28 13.44 30.96 -5.89
CA ALA A 28 12.83 30.60 -7.17
C ALA A 28 12.13 29.28 -6.94
N VAL A 29 10.82 29.22 -7.18
CA VAL A 29 10.03 27.99 -7.15
C VAL A 29 10.64 27.09 -8.20
N GLU A 30 11.55 26.21 -7.76
CA GLU A 30 12.22 25.27 -8.64
C GLU A 30 11.11 24.38 -9.25
N ASN A 31 11.03 24.29 -10.56
CA ASN A 31 10.04 23.44 -11.23
C ASN A 31 10.21 21.99 -10.71
N PRO A 32 9.12 21.32 -10.32
CA PRO A 32 9.21 19.99 -9.73
C PRO A 32 9.88 19.02 -10.71
N ARG A 33 10.80 18.20 -10.21
CA ARG A 33 11.53 17.18 -10.96
C ARG A 33 10.67 15.92 -11.04
N ILE A 34 9.66 15.93 -11.91
CA ILE A 34 8.77 14.81 -12.11
C ILE A 34 9.37 13.85 -13.15
N GLY A 35 9.54 12.58 -12.76
CA GLY A 35 10.00 11.53 -13.66
C GLY A 35 8.90 11.03 -14.60
N ARG A 36 9.29 10.34 -15.66
CA ARG A 36 8.34 9.74 -16.60
C ARG A 36 7.72 8.47 -15.99
N ALA A 37 6.50 8.14 -16.38
CA ALA A 37 5.82 6.93 -15.99
C ALA A 37 6.66 5.66 -16.22
N ALA A 38 7.30 5.57 -17.39
CA ALA A 38 8.11 4.41 -17.78
C ALA A 38 9.35 4.17 -16.87
N ASP A 39 9.85 5.22 -16.23
CA ASP A 39 11.06 5.17 -15.41
C ASP A 39 10.75 4.95 -13.91
N LEU A 40 9.49 4.74 -13.52
CA LEU A 40 9.05 4.75 -12.12
C LEU A 40 9.89 3.87 -11.18
N TYR A 41 10.32 2.70 -11.63
CA TYR A 41 11.13 1.77 -10.83
C TYR A 41 12.65 2.04 -10.88
N GLU A 42 13.07 3.01 -11.68
CA GLU A 42 14.47 3.37 -11.90
C GLU A 42 14.76 4.83 -11.59
N LEU A 43 13.79 5.53 -10.97
CA LEU A 43 13.97 6.93 -10.61
C LEU A 43 15.16 7.11 -9.66
N ILE A 44 16.05 7.99 -10.04
CA ILE A 44 17.12 8.44 -9.14
C ILE A 44 16.54 9.22 -7.96
N PRO A 45 17.24 9.25 -6.81
CA PRO A 45 16.70 9.81 -5.57
C PRO A 45 16.17 11.26 -5.68
N GLU A 46 16.77 12.07 -6.55
CA GLU A 46 16.41 13.48 -6.75
C GLU A 46 15.03 13.66 -7.39
N TYR A 47 14.56 12.69 -8.17
CA TYR A 47 13.26 12.72 -8.84
C TYR A 47 12.14 12.08 -8.01
N GLN A 48 12.50 11.21 -7.06
CA GLN A 48 11.52 10.42 -6.30
C GLN A 48 10.51 11.30 -5.54
N PRO A 49 10.93 12.31 -4.73
CA PRO A 49 9.97 13.07 -3.92
C PRO A 49 8.93 13.80 -4.77
N ASP A 50 9.40 14.51 -5.81
CA ASP A 50 8.50 15.28 -6.66
C ASP A 50 7.60 14.38 -7.50
N THR A 51 8.10 13.23 -7.96
CA THR A 51 7.28 12.25 -8.69
C THR A 51 6.22 11.65 -7.78
N TYR A 52 6.60 11.17 -6.59
CA TYR A 52 5.68 10.47 -5.68
C TYR A 52 4.56 11.36 -5.12
N ARG A 53 4.77 12.68 -5.03
CA ARG A 53 3.72 13.62 -4.62
C ARG A 53 2.85 14.14 -5.78
N ASN A 54 3.26 13.88 -7.04
CA ASN A 54 2.60 14.35 -8.26
C ASN A 54 2.23 13.21 -9.20
N MET A 55 1.83 12.05 -8.68
CA MET A 55 1.46 10.90 -9.52
C MET A 55 0.26 11.16 -10.41
N ASP A 56 -0.59 12.12 -10.07
CA ASP A 56 -1.68 12.64 -10.90
C ASP A 56 -1.22 13.40 -12.15
N LYS A 57 0.05 13.78 -12.22
CA LYS A 57 0.69 14.33 -13.42
C LYS A 57 1.43 13.28 -14.25
N VAL A 58 1.54 12.06 -13.73
CA VAL A 58 2.29 10.96 -14.35
C VAL A 58 1.36 9.93 -14.97
N TYR A 59 0.21 9.68 -14.36
CA TYR A 59 -0.78 8.70 -14.79
C TYR A 59 -2.19 9.29 -14.84
N PRO A 60 -3.10 8.73 -15.65
CA PRO A 60 -4.53 8.96 -15.49
C PRO A 60 -4.95 8.59 -14.07
N THR A 61 -5.81 9.42 -13.47
CA THR A 61 -6.28 9.22 -12.09
C THR A 61 -7.77 9.47 -11.98
N ARG A 62 -8.38 8.89 -10.93
CA ARG A 62 -9.75 9.22 -10.49
C ARG A 62 -9.70 9.69 -9.05
N VAL A 63 -10.48 10.76 -8.78
CA VAL A 63 -10.54 11.37 -7.45
C VAL A 63 -11.27 10.44 -6.48
N ILE A 64 -10.77 10.38 -5.26
CA ILE A 64 -11.43 9.80 -4.09
C ILE A 64 -11.94 10.98 -3.28
N HIS A 65 -13.25 11.22 -3.30
CA HIS A 65 -13.85 12.39 -2.69
C HIS A 65 -13.91 12.27 -1.17
N LYS A 66 -13.47 13.30 -0.47
CA LYS A 66 -13.72 13.46 0.96
C LYS A 66 -15.15 13.86 1.23
N GLY A 67 -15.60 13.64 2.46
CA GLY A 67 -16.89 14.14 2.93
C GLY A 67 -16.85 15.63 3.29
N THR A 68 -17.97 16.12 3.82
CA THR A 68 -18.09 17.49 4.32
C THR A 68 -17.61 17.66 5.75
N LYS A 69 -17.52 16.57 6.51
CA LYS A 69 -17.01 16.54 7.88
C LYS A 69 -15.58 16.02 7.91
N VAL A 70 -14.74 16.61 8.75
CA VAL A 70 -13.38 16.13 8.99
C VAL A 70 -13.31 15.57 10.40
N ARG A 71 -12.87 14.31 10.54
CA ARG A 71 -12.57 13.71 11.85
C ARG A 71 -11.27 14.33 12.37
N PRO A 72 -11.31 15.06 13.50
CA PRO A 72 -10.10 15.68 14.00
C PRO A 72 -9.09 14.62 14.47
N LEU A 73 -7.80 14.92 14.31
CA LEU A 73 -6.70 14.22 14.94
C LEU A 73 -6.12 15.12 16.02
N PRO A 74 -6.62 15.07 17.26
CA PRO A 74 -6.17 15.96 18.33
C PRO A 74 -4.75 15.63 18.74
N ALA A 75 -4.05 16.63 19.26
CA ALA A 75 -2.71 16.44 19.83
C ALA A 75 -2.79 15.50 21.05
N GLY A 76 -1.89 14.54 21.09
CA GLY A 76 -1.67 13.63 22.21
C GLY A 76 -0.43 13.98 23.02
N VAL A 77 -0.01 13.04 23.86
CA VAL A 77 1.28 13.13 24.55
C VAL A 77 2.39 12.93 23.52
N ALA A 78 3.23 13.93 23.34
CA ALA A 78 4.33 13.86 22.40
C ALA A 78 5.35 12.79 22.79
N ILE A 79 5.82 12.03 21.80
CA ILE A 79 6.88 11.05 21.96
C ILE A 79 8.12 11.49 21.20
N ALA A 80 9.29 11.07 21.69
CA ALA A 80 10.59 11.29 21.05
C ALA A 80 11.34 9.95 20.96
N PRO A 81 10.94 9.08 20.00
CA PRO A 81 11.56 7.77 19.85
C PRO A 81 13.07 7.87 19.59
N ARG A 82 13.81 6.96 20.18
CA ARG A 82 15.25 6.82 20.00
C ARG A 82 15.59 5.39 19.62
N TYR A 83 16.63 5.23 18.83
CA TYR A 83 17.15 3.93 18.44
C TYR A 83 18.67 3.94 18.43
N ARG A 84 19.31 2.76 18.47
CA ARG A 84 20.77 2.65 18.49
C ARG A 84 21.26 1.81 17.31
N ILE A 85 22.34 2.28 16.69
CA ILE A 85 23.08 1.55 15.66
C ILE A 85 24.57 1.69 15.99
N GLY A 86 25.28 0.56 16.13
CA GLY A 86 26.71 0.56 16.38
C GLY A 86 27.12 1.26 17.68
N GLY A 87 26.22 1.31 18.68
CA GLY A 87 26.44 1.98 19.97
C GLY A 87 26.04 3.46 20.01
N GLU A 88 25.84 4.09 18.85
CA GLU A 88 25.40 5.49 18.74
C GLU A 88 23.88 5.59 18.81
N GLU A 89 23.38 6.64 19.47
CA GLU A 89 21.95 6.91 19.62
C GLU A 89 21.46 7.92 18.58
N TYR A 90 20.30 7.65 17.99
CA TYR A 90 19.68 8.43 16.93
C TYR A 90 18.21 8.75 17.27
N GLY A 91 17.72 9.88 16.80
CA GLY A 91 16.33 10.29 16.93
C GLY A 91 15.56 10.17 15.61
N VAL A 92 14.31 10.65 15.64
CA VAL A 92 13.40 10.63 14.47
C VAL A 92 13.97 11.43 13.30
N ASP A 93 14.56 12.59 13.54
CA ASP A 93 15.11 13.43 12.48
C ASP A 93 16.32 12.77 11.80
N ASP A 94 17.12 12.01 12.55
CA ASP A 94 18.21 11.20 12.00
C ASP A 94 17.66 10.05 11.15
N PHE A 95 16.62 9.38 11.63
CA PHE A 95 15.91 8.35 10.89
C PHE A 95 15.37 8.88 9.55
N MET A 96 14.66 9.99 9.59
CA MET A 96 14.08 10.62 8.41
C MET A 96 15.13 11.04 7.39
N ARG A 97 16.22 11.66 7.86
CA ARG A 97 17.30 12.07 6.98
C ARG A 97 18.02 10.89 6.34
N ARG A 98 18.38 9.86 7.12
CA ARG A 98 19.12 8.68 6.65
C ARG A 98 18.33 7.86 5.65
N ASN A 99 17.03 7.71 5.88
CA ASN A 99 16.13 6.89 5.06
C ASN A 99 15.33 7.69 4.03
N ARG A 100 15.61 9.00 3.89
CA ARG A 100 14.91 9.89 2.95
C ARG A 100 13.38 9.80 3.13
N VAL A 101 12.91 9.95 4.36
CA VAL A 101 11.49 9.80 4.71
C VAL A 101 10.73 11.09 4.43
N GLY A 102 9.63 10.98 3.68
CA GLY A 102 8.75 12.10 3.33
C GLY A 102 7.78 12.52 4.42
N GLY A 103 7.48 11.64 5.37
CA GLY A 103 6.63 11.95 6.51
C GLY A 103 6.50 10.76 7.48
N VAL A 104 6.34 11.06 8.77
CA VAL A 104 6.08 10.10 9.84
C VAL A 104 4.92 10.59 10.68
N LEU A 105 3.92 9.77 10.88
CA LEU A 105 2.79 10.01 11.79
C LEU A 105 2.65 8.83 12.75
N VAL A 106 2.56 9.12 14.03
CA VAL A 106 2.22 8.13 15.06
C VAL A 106 0.95 8.60 15.75
N LEU A 107 -0.07 7.77 15.67
CA LEU A 107 -1.31 7.92 16.44
C LEU A 107 -1.27 6.96 17.63
N LYS A 108 -1.58 7.47 18.81
CA LYS A 108 -1.77 6.67 20.03
C LYS A 108 -3.10 7.07 20.66
N ASP A 109 -3.95 6.10 20.91
CA ASP A 109 -5.30 6.33 21.46
C ASP A 109 -6.10 7.37 20.65
N GLY A 110 -6.00 7.32 19.32
CA GLY A 110 -6.65 8.25 18.39
C GLY A 110 -6.08 9.68 18.38
N LYS A 111 -4.94 9.92 19.02
CA LYS A 111 -4.29 11.24 19.15
C LYS A 111 -2.91 11.24 18.51
N VAL A 112 -2.50 12.40 17.98
CA VAL A 112 -1.18 12.58 17.37
C VAL A 112 -0.11 12.62 18.45
N ALA A 113 0.71 11.57 18.50
CA ALA A 113 1.87 11.49 19.41
C ALA A 113 3.16 11.95 18.72
N LEU A 114 3.26 11.82 17.39
CA LEU A 114 4.36 12.31 16.57
C LEU A 114 3.84 12.61 15.17
N GLU A 115 4.23 13.76 14.63
CA GLU A 115 4.01 14.11 13.23
C GLU A 115 5.21 14.91 12.74
N ARG A 116 5.84 14.45 11.65
CA ARG A 116 7.00 15.09 11.02
C ARG A 116 6.92 14.96 9.52
N TYR A 117 7.39 15.96 8.81
CA TYR A 117 7.48 16.01 7.37
C TYR A 117 8.91 16.25 6.91
N GLY A 118 9.28 15.66 5.79
CA GLY A 118 10.59 15.79 5.16
C GLY A 118 10.47 15.85 3.65
N LEU A 119 11.59 16.04 2.97
CA LEU A 119 11.68 16.07 1.50
C LEU A 119 10.78 17.16 0.85
N GLY A 120 10.49 18.24 1.58
CA GLY A 120 9.63 19.32 1.11
C GLY A 120 8.14 19.00 1.16
N ASN A 121 7.73 17.94 1.86
CA ASN A 121 6.33 17.63 2.12
C ASN A 121 5.78 18.43 3.31
N ASP A 122 4.48 18.57 3.34
CA ASP A 122 3.68 19.17 4.41
C ASP A 122 2.39 18.37 4.65
N GLU A 123 1.50 18.88 5.50
CA GLU A 123 0.23 18.23 5.86
C GLU A 123 -0.75 18.10 4.67
N ARG A 124 -0.55 18.85 3.60
CA ARG A 124 -1.39 18.84 2.39
C ARG A 124 -0.83 17.94 1.29
N THR A 125 0.42 17.53 1.44
CA THR A 125 1.10 16.72 0.43
C THR A 125 0.46 15.34 0.33
N ARG A 126 -0.06 15.01 -0.84
CA ARG A 126 -0.51 13.65 -1.17
C ARG A 126 0.68 12.83 -1.61
N TRP A 127 0.87 11.69 -1.00
CA TRP A 127 1.98 10.79 -1.30
C TRP A 127 1.46 9.45 -1.77
N THR A 128 2.10 8.88 -2.79
CA THR A 128 1.66 7.59 -3.35
C THR A 128 1.90 6.43 -2.39
N SER A 129 0.93 5.56 -2.29
CA SER A 129 0.91 4.40 -1.39
C SER A 129 1.79 3.25 -1.84
N PHE A 130 2.06 3.15 -3.15
CA PHE A 130 2.49 1.88 -3.74
C PHE A 130 1.68 0.71 -3.19
N SER A 131 2.32 -0.40 -2.79
CA SER A 131 1.60 -1.60 -2.37
C SER A 131 0.81 -1.50 -1.06
N VAL A 132 0.91 -0.41 -0.30
CA VAL A 132 0.02 -0.16 0.85
C VAL A 132 -1.46 -0.19 0.42
N VAL A 133 -1.77 0.24 -0.79
CA VAL A 133 -3.15 0.21 -1.31
C VAL A 133 -3.74 -1.20 -1.44
N LYS A 134 -2.92 -2.26 -1.51
CA LYS A 134 -3.42 -3.64 -1.53
C LYS A 134 -4.28 -3.94 -0.31
N SER A 135 -3.83 -3.47 0.84
CA SER A 135 -4.56 -3.61 2.10
C SER A 135 -5.83 -2.74 2.13
N ILE A 136 -5.79 -1.57 1.49
CA ILE A 136 -6.99 -0.71 1.32
C ILE A 136 -8.00 -1.39 0.40
N SER A 137 -7.57 -1.94 -0.74
CA SER A 137 -8.42 -2.69 -1.67
C SER A 137 -9.06 -3.92 -1.02
N SER A 138 -8.27 -4.67 -0.26
CA SER A 138 -8.75 -5.81 0.52
C SER A 138 -9.81 -5.39 1.56
N THR A 139 -9.58 -4.28 2.25
CA THR A 139 -10.54 -3.72 3.20
C THR A 139 -11.86 -3.33 2.52
N LEU A 140 -11.79 -2.80 1.27
CA LEU A 140 -12.99 -2.54 0.47
C LEU A 140 -13.71 -3.83 0.05
N VAL A 141 -12.99 -4.91 -0.23
CA VAL A 141 -13.62 -6.23 -0.44
C VAL A 141 -14.40 -6.63 0.81
N GLY A 142 -13.85 -6.39 2.01
CA GLY A 142 -14.57 -6.60 3.27
C GLY A 142 -15.87 -5.79 3.35
N ALA A 143 -15.86 -4.52 2.93
CA ALA A 143 -17.07 -3.71 2.89
C ALA A 143 -18.10 -4.25 1.89
N ALA A 144 -17.67 -4.78 0.74
CA ALA A 144 -18.56 -5.41 -0.23
C ALA A 144 -19.13 -6.75 0.29
N VAL A 145 -18.35 -7.50 1.05
CA VAL A 145 -18.82 -8.72 1.74
C VAL A 145 -19.86 -8.37 2.80
N GLN A 146 -19.63 -7.31 3.59
CA GLN A 146 -20.61 -6.83 4.58
C GLN A 146 -21.96 -6.46 3.95
N GLN A 147 -21.92 -5.95 2.73
CA GLN A 147 -23.14 -5.60 1.97
C GLN A 147 -23.76 -6.80 1.22
N GLY A 148 -23.14 -7.99 1.26
CA GLY A 148 -23.59 -9.15 0.51
C GLY A 148 -23.37 -9.07 -1.01
N LEU A 149 -22.55 -8.11 -1.48
CA LEU A 149 -22.20 -7.94 -2.89
C LEU A 149 -21.14 -8.94 -3.35
N LEU A 150 -20.24 -9.33 -2.45
CA LEU A 150 -19.26 -10.38 -2.64
C LEU A 150 -19.39 -11.43 -1.55
N ALA A 151 -18.96 -12.67 -1.85
CA ALA A 151 -18.83 -13.72 -0.85
C ALA A 151 -17.47 -14.40 -1.01
N LEU A 152 -16.81 -14.66 0.13
CA LEU A 152 -15.42 -15.14 0.15
C LEU A 152 -15.24 -16.51 -0.48
N ASP A 153 -16.23 -17.39 -0.33
CA ASP A 153 -16.25 -18.77 -0.83
C ASP A 153 -16.67 -18.89 -2.31
N GLN A 154 -17.12 -17.78 -2.90
CA GLN A 154 -17.55 -17.82 -4.30
C GLN A 154 -16.37 -17.67 -5.26
N PRO A 155 -16.43 -18.36 -6.42
CA PRO A 155 -15.38 -18.26 -7.42
C PRO A 155 -15.38 -16.91 -8.11
N VAL A 156 -14.18 -16.39 -8.43
CA VAL A 156 -14.00 -15.07 -9.05
C VAL A 156 -14.61 -14.99 -10.45
N ASP A 157 -14.65 -16.09 -11.19
CA ASP A 157 -15.26 -16.17 -12.52
C ASP A 157 -16.81 -16.07 -12.49
N LYS A 158 -17.44 -16.21 -11.32
CA LYS A 158 -18.86 -15.86 -11.13
C LYS A 158 -19.08 -14.34 -11.28
N TYR A 159 -18.15 -13.53 -10.78
CA TYR A 159 -18.21 -12.07 -10.86
C TYR A 159 -17.57 -11.52 -12.13
N LEU A 160 -16.55 -12.19 -12.63
CA LEU A 160 -15.77 -11.84 -13.81
C LEU A 160 -15.81 -12.99 -14.83
N PRO A 161 -16.89 -13.10 -15.63
CA PRO A 161 -17.06 -14.20 -16.58
C PRO A 161 -15.94 -14.33 -17.63
N SER A 162 -15.18 -13.24 -17.87
CA SER A 162 -14.00 -13.25 -18.73
C SER A 162 -12.85 -14.14 -18.22
N LEU A 163 -12.90 -14.56 -16.96
CA LEU A 163 -11.94 -15.49 -16.36
C LEU A 163 -12.35 -16.98 -16.53
N ALA A 164 -13.54 -17.25 -17.06
CA ALA A 164 -13.94 -18.62 -17.39
C ALA A 164 -12.97 -19.23 -18.42
N GLY A 165 -12.54 -20.47 -18.15
CA GLY A 165 -11.54 -21.15 -18.97
C GLY A 165 -10.08 -20.73 -18.72
N SER A 166 -9.84 -19.72 -17.86
CA SER A 166 -8.49 -19.34 -17.43
C SER A 166 -8.03 -20.15 -16.21
N ALA A 167 -6.78 -19.91 -15.78
CA ALA A 167 -6.29 -20.47 -14.52
C ALA A 167 -7.00 -19.93 -13.28
N TYR A 168 -7.74 -18.83 -13.38
CA TYR A 168 -8.56 -18.28 -12.30
C TYR A 168 -9.95 -18.93 -12.19
N GLN A 169 -10.37 -19.78 -13.14
CA GLN A 169 -11.64 -20.48 -13.03
C GLN A 169 -11.69 -21.31 -11.75
N GLY A 170 -12.74 -21.11 -10.95
CA GLY A 170 -12.96 -21.80 -9.68
C GLY A 170 -12.10 -21.30 -8.51
N VAL A 171 -11.22 -20.32 -8.71
CA VAL A 171 -10.48 -19.66 -7.62
C VAL A 171 -11.45 -18.80 -6.82
N THR A 172 -11.47 -18.94 -5.49
CA THR A 172 -12.38 -18.18 -4.64
C THR A 172 -11.88 -16.75 -4.39
N VAL A 173 -12.78 -15.83 -4.03
CA VAL A 173 -12.43 -14.47 -3.60
C VAL A 173 -11.43 -14.51 -2.44
N GLU A 174 -11.62 -15.40 -1.46
CA GLU A 174 -10.70 -15.57 -0.33
C GLU A 174 -9.29 -15.95 -0.78
N GLN A 175 -9.17 -16.89 -1.72
CA GLN A 175 -7.86 -17.31 -2.24
C GLN A 175 -7.11 -16.17 -2.95
N VAL A 176 -7.83 -15.26 -3.61
CA VAL A 176 -7.23 -14.04 -4.19
C VAL A 176 -6.76 -13.09 -3.08
N LEU A 177 -7.55 -12.89 -2.02
CA LEU A 177 -7.14 -12.07 -0.87
C LEU A 177 -5.88 -12.63 -0.18
N GLN A 178 -5.75 -13.95 -0.12
CA GLN A 178 -4.63 -14.66 0.49
C GLN A 178 -3.42 -14.83 -0.45
N MET A 179 -3.49 -14.35 -1.69
CA MET A 179 -2.46 -14.59 -2.71
C MET A 179 -2.15 -16.09 -2.89
N SER A 180 -3.19 -16.91 -2.96
CA SER A 180 -3.10 -18.37 -3.03
C SER A 180 -3.88 -18.98 -4.21
N SER A 181 -4.13 -18.21 -5.27
CA SER A 181 -4.83 -18.70 -6.45
C SER A 181 -4.18 -19.91 -7.11
N GLY A 182 -2.87 -20.08 -6.94
CA GLY A 182 -2.06 -21.07 -7.63
C GLY A 182 -1.76 -20.71 -9.09
N VAL A 183 -2.13 -19.53 -9.55
CA VAL A 183 -1.75 -19.01 -10.86
C VAL A 183 -0.28 -18.62 -10.83
N ARG A 184 0.46 -18.93 -11.90
CA ARG A 184 1.87 -18.54 -12.00
C ARG A 184 1.99 -17.02 -12.02
N TRP A 185 2.94 -16.51 -11.20
CA TRP A 185 3.25 -15.09 -11.17
C TRP A 185 4.73 -14.84 -10.88
N ASN A 186 5.36 -13.98 -11.70
CA ASN A 186 6.72 -13.50 -11.49
C ASN A 186 6.67 -12.01 -11.12
N GLU A 187 6.93 -11.70 -9.85
CA GLU A 187 6.89 -10.34 -9.28
C GLU A 187 8.18 -9.54 -9.53
N THR A 188 9.12 -10.00 -10.33
CA THR A 188 10.40 -9.32 -10.54
C THR A 188 10.21 -7.98 -11.27
N TYR A 189 10.53 -6.86 -10.62
CA TYR A 189 10.23 -5.51 -11.15
C TYR A 189 11.10 -5.08 -12.33
N ARG A 190 12.35 -5.55 -12.42
CA ARG A 190 13.33 -5.14 -13.43
C ARG A 190 13.53 -6.14 -14.56
N ASP A 191 12.94 -7.32 -14.45
CA ASP A 191 12.98 -8.29 -15.54
C ASP A 191 11.87 -7.95 -16.57
N PRO A 192 12.20 -7.56 -17.80
CA PRO A 192 11.20 -7.20 -18.81
C PRO A 192 10.29 -8.39 -19.22
N LYS A 193 10.68 -9.62 -18.88
CA LYS A 193 9.89 -10.83 -19.15
C LYS A 193 8.99 -11.23 -17.99
N SER A 194 9.10 -10.57 -16.82
CA SER A 194 8.26 -10.88 -15.68
C SER A 194 6.81 -10.49 -15.91
N ASP A 195 5.89 -11.20 -15.25
CA ASP A 195 4.47 -10.90 -15.32
C ASP A 195 4.17 -9.51 -14.71
N ARG A 196 4.94 -9.13 -13.68
CA ARG A 196 4.86 -7.80 -13.08
C ARG A 196 5.23 -6.68 -14.06
N ARG A 197 6.29 -6.88 -14.87
CA ARG A 197 6.69 -5.90 -15.88
C ARG A 197 5.68 -5.84 -17.01
N GLN A 198 5.17 -6.97 -17.49
CA GLN A 198 4.11 -7.01 -18.51
C GLN A 198 2.84 -6.30 -18.05
N MET A 199 2.47 -6.42 -16.77
CA MET A 199 1.36 -5.66 -16.18
C MET A 199 1.64 -4.14 -16.21
N PHE A 200 2.86 -3.74 -15.90
CA PHE A 200 3.26 -2.33 -15.96
C PHE A 200 3.24 -1.79 -17.40
N ASP A 201 3.72 -2.58 -18.35
CA ASP A 201 3.69 -2.23 -19.77
C ASP A 201 2.25 -2.13 -20.32
N ALA A 202 1.33 -2.95 -19.82
CA ALA A 202 -0.10 -2.85 -20.13
C ALA A 202 -0.69 -1.52 -19.62
N GLN A 203 -0.31 -1.08 -18.42
CA GLN A 203 -0.69 0.23 -17.88
C GLN A 203 -0.09 1.37 -18.71
N LEU A 204 1.20 1.30 -19.05
CA LEU A 204 1.85 2.31 -19.88
C LEU A 204 1.25 2.42 -21.30
N ALA A 205 0.71 1.32 -21.81
CA ALA A 205 0.02 1.29 -23.10
C ALA A 205 -1.41 1.81 -23.03
N GLU A 206 -1.91 2.12 -21.84
CA GLU A 206 -3.26 2.67 -21.55
C GLU A 206 -4.40 1.90 -22.24
N ARG A 207 -4.29 0.55 -22.27
CA ARG A 207 -5.28 -0.32 -22.92
C ARG A 207 -6.34 -0.78 -21.91
N PRO A 208 -7.61 -0.32 -22.03
CA PRO A 208 -8.66 -0.74 -21.11
C PRO A 208 -8.78 -2.27 -21.01
N GLY A 209 -8.80 -2.82 -19.80
CA GLY A 209 -8.86 -4.26 -19.53
C GLY A 209 -7.59 -5.03 -19.93
N GLY A 210 -6.48 -4.35 -20.23
CA GLY A 210 -5.21 -4.99 -20.63
C GLY A 210 -4.63 -5.87 -19.53
N ILE A 211 -4.71 -5.40 -18.29
CA ILE A 211 -4.22 -6.14 -17.13
C ILE A 211 -5.08 -7.39 -16.90
N LEU A 212 -6.41 -7.27 -16.93
CA LEU A 212 -7.28 -8.43 -16.74
C LEU A 212 -7.06 -9.49 -17.82
N ARG A 213 -6.86 -9.07 -19.09
CA ARG A 213 -6.51 -10.01 -20.18
C ARG A 213 -5.16 -10.69 -19.94
N LEU A 214 -4.15 -9.96 -19.46
CA LEU A 214 -2.87 -10.56 -19.08
C LEU A 214 -3.08 -11.62 -18.00
N LEU A 215 -3.81 -11.31 -16.93
CA LEU A 215 -4.08 -12.25 -15.83
C LEU A 215 -4.79 -13.51 -16.35
N ALA A 216 -5.82 -13.35 -17.19
CA ALA A 216 -6.55 -14.47 -17.78
C ALA A 216 -5.68 -15.38 -18.66
N SER A 217 -4.56 -14.89 -19.20
CA SER A 217 -3.63 -15.65 -20.04
C SER A 217 -2.59 -16.45 -19.27
N LEU A 218 -2.43 -16.20 -17.96
CA LEU A 218 -1.41 -16.86 -17.17
C LEU A 218 -1.76 -18.32 -16.89
N PRO A 219 -0.78 -19.24 -16.91
CA PRO A 219 -1.03 -20.64 -16.62
C PRO A 219 -1.14 -20.90 -15.12
N ARG A 220 -1.80 -21.99 -14.74
CA ARG A 220 -1.78 -22.50 -13.38
C ARG A 220 -0.43 -23.17 -13.08
N GLN A 221 0.10 -22.88 -11.89
CA GLN A 221 1.34 -23.45 -11.37
C GLN A 221 1.09 -24.43 -10.21
N TYR A 222 0.13 -24.10 -9.34
CA TYR A 222 -0.22 -24.90 -8.17
C TYR A 222 -1.73 -25.07 -8.05
N PRO A 223 -2.22 -26.09 -7.35
CA PRO A 223 -3.63 -26.13 -6.95
C PRO A 223 -3.99 -24.89 -6.13
N SER A 224 -5.16 -24.31 -6.36
CA SER A 224 -5.61 -23.13 -5.61
C SER A 224 -5.71 -23.44 -4.12
N GLY A 225 -5.35 -22.45 -3.29
CA GLY A 225 -5.37 -22.56 -1.83
C GLY A 225 -4.21 -23.34 -1.23
N THR A 226 -3.19 -23.74 -2.02
CA THR A 226 -2.09 -24.59 -1.52
C THR A 226 -0.74 -23.89 -1.37
N HIS A 227 -0.52 -22.75 -2.05
CA HIS A 227 0.75 -22.05 -2.06
C HIS A 227 0.52 -20.55 -2.02
N PHE A 228 1.27 -19.86 -1.18
CA PHE A 228 1.37 -18.42 -1.20
C PHE A 228 2.31 -17.98 -2.34
N THR A 229 1.83 -17.03 -3.16
CA THR A 229 2.64 -16.38 -4.18
C THR A 229 2.29 -14.89 -4.19
N TYR A 230 3.18 -14.04 -3.68
CA TYR A 230 2.93 -12.60 -3.70
C TYR A 230 2.70 -12.13 -5.14
N SER A 231 1.53 -11.57 -5.40
CA SER A 231 1.07 -11.22 -6.74
C SER A 231 0.42 -9.84 -6.78
N THR A 232 1.11 -8.88 -7.38
CA THR A 232 0.53 -7.57 -7.71
C THR A 232 -0.66 -7.71 -8.66
N GLY A 233 -0.68 -8.75 -9.52
CA GLY A 233 -1.81 -9.07 -10.38
C GLY A 233 -3.07 -9.44 -9.61
N GLU A 234 -2.98 -10.30 -8.60
CA GLU A 234 -4.14 -10.68 -7.76
C GLU A 234 -4.68 -9.50 -6.96
N SER A 235 -3.81 -8.59 -6.54
CA SER A 235 -4.28 -7.37 -5.89
C SER A 235 -5.02 -6.43 -6.86
N HIS A 236 -4.64 -6.39 -8.13
CA HIS A 236 -5.43 -5.67 -9.14
C HIS A 236 -6.77 -6.36 -9.41
N LEU A 237 -6.81 -7.68 -9.40
CA LEU A 237 -8.06 -8.44 -9.57
C LEU A 237 -9.12 -8.08 -8.52
N GLN A 238 -8.72 -7.62 -7.33
CA GLN A 238 -9.67 -7.13 -6.33
C GLN A 238 -10.44 -5.90 -6.79
N SER A 239 -9.80 -4.94 -7.49
CA SER A 239 -10.51 -3.79 -8.05
C SER A 239 -11.47 -4.19 -9.16
N GLU A 240 -11.11 -5.15 -9.98
CA GLU A 240 -12.02 -5.72 -10.98
C GLU A 240 -13.25 -6.38 -10.32
N LEU A 241 -13.04 -7.17 -9.27
CA LEU A 241 -14.13 -7.79 -8.49
C LEU A 241 -15.02 -6.74 -7.84
N LEU A 242 -14.43 -5.71 -7.22
CA LEU A 242 -15.16 -4.62 -6.59
C LEU A 242 -16.03 -3.88 -7.62
N HIS A 243 -15.46 -3.50 -8.76
CA HIS A 243 -16.21 -2.83 -9.81
C HIS A 243 -17.33 -3.72 -10.36
N ALA A 244 -17.07 -5.00 -10.62
CA ALA A 244 -18.07 -5.94 -11.11
C ALA A 244 -19.24 -6.13 -10.12
N ALA A 245 -18.93 -6.17 -8.82
CA ALA A 245 -19.93 -6.38 -7.77
C ALA A 245 -20.73 -5.10 -7.44
N THR A 246 -20.05 -3.96 -7.37
CA THR A 246 -20.67 -2.69 -6.95
C THR A 246 -21.29 -1.90 -8.11
N ARG A 247 -20.81 -2.10 -9.33
CA ARG A 247 -21.20 -1.40 -10.56
C ARG A 247 -20.85 0.10 -10.57
N ILE A 248 -19.96 0.53 -9.66
CA ILE A 248 -19.43 1.90 -9.62
C ILE A 248 -17.89 1.84 -9.62
N PRO A 249 -17.19 2.92 -9.96
CA PRO A 249 -15.75 3.03 -9.82
C PRO A 249 -15.28 2.72 -8.39
N VAL A 250 -14.13 2.06 -8.26
CA VAL A 250 -13.61 1.69 -6.92
C VAL A 250 -13.26 2.92 -6.09
N SER A 251 -12.83 4.01 -6.72
CA SER A 251 -12.61 5.30 -6.07
C SER A 251 -13.88 5.87 -5.45
N ASP A 252 -15.01 5.79 -6.17
CA ASP A 252 -16.32 6.24 -5.68
C ASP A 252 -16.79 5.33 -4.54
N TYR A 253 -16.61 4.02 -4.67
CA TYR A 253 -16.94 3.07 -3.61
C TYR A 253 -16.13 3.30 -2.34
N LEU A 254 -14.82 3.57 -2.47
CA LEU A 254 -13.99 3.97 -1.33
C LEU A 254 -14.48 5.27 -0.70
N SER A 255 -14.84 6.27 -1.54
CA SER A 255 -15.40 7.54 -1.08
C SER A 255 -16.65 7.32 -0.24
N GLU A 256 -17.62 6.58 -0.76
CA GLU A 256 -18.93 6.38 -0.13
C GLU A 256 -18.86 5.52 1.14
N ARG A 257 -18.03 4.47 1.13
CA ARG A 257 -18.03 3.51 2.22
C ARG A 257 -17.10 3.88 3.37
N ILE A 258 -15.95 4.48 3.07
CA ILE A 258 -14.91 4.72 4.07
C ILE A 258 -14.47 6.18 4.08
N TRP A 259 -13.99 6.72 2.94
CA TRP A 259 -13.24 7.97 2.90
C TRP A 259 -14.03 9.17 3.43
N ALA A 260 -15.20 9.41 2.85
CA ALA A 260 -16.08 10.50 3.26
C ALA A 260 -16.65 10.29 4.67
N ARG A 261 -16.97 9.05 5.04
CA ARG A 261 -17.58 8.70 6.33
C ARG A 261 -16.59 8.75 7.48
N MET A 262 -15.36 8.33 7.23
CA MET A 262 -14.28 8.40 8.23
C MET A 262 -13.83 9.84 8.49
N GLY A 263 -14.28 10.80 7.68
CA GLY A 263 -13.96 12.21 7.83
C GLY A 263 -12.53 12.54 7.42
N MET A 264 -12.12 12.05 6.25
CA MET A 264 -10.83 12.42 5.66
C MET A 264 -10.78 13.92 5.39
N GLU A 265 -9.61 14.56 5.58
CA GLU A 265 -9.47 16.00 5.43
C GLU A 265 -9.21 16.44 3.99
N SER A 266 -8.73 15.51 3.14
CA SER A 266 -8.39 15.82 1.75
C SER A 266 -8.98 14.78 0.79
N ASP A 267 -9.24 15.24 -0.45
CA ASP A 267 -9.46 14.32 -1.55
C ASP A 267 -8.17 13.53 -1.80
N GLY A 268 -8.30 12.22 -1.99
CA GLY A 268 -7.26 11.37 -2.55
C GLY A 268 -7.41 11.24 -4.05
N PHE A 269 -6.52 10.49 -4.67
CA PHE A 269 -6.71 10.01 -6.03
C PHE A 269 -6.13 8.63 -6.22
N TRP A 270 -6.66 7.90 -7.20
CA TRP A 270 -6.21 6.57 -7.53
C TRP A 270 -5.80 6.49 -8.99
N GLN A 271 -4.63 5.93 -9.28
CA GLN A 271 -4.15 5.70 -10.64
C GLN A 271 -5.04 4.70 -11.37
N LEU A 272 -5.25 4.97 -12.65
CA LEU A 272 -6.01 4.12 -13.55
C LEU A 272 -5.09 3.32 -14.47
N GLU A 273 -5.60 2.22 -14.99
CA GLU A 273 -5.00 1.44 -16.05
C GLU A 273 -4.93 2.25 -17.38
N SER A 274 -5.95 3.07 -17.61
CA SER A 274 -6.08 3.95 -18.76
C SER A 274 -7.05 5.09 -18.41
N PRO A 275 -7.18 6.17 -19.21
CA PRO A 275 -8.07 7.30 -18.89
C PRO A 275 -9.54 6.92 -18.61
N ALA A 276 -10.04 5.84 -19.20
CA ALA A 276 -11.37 5.29 -18.97
C ALA A 276 -11.34 3.89 -18.32
N GLY A 277 -10.18 3.49 -17.79
CA GLY A 277 -9.94 2.15 -17.25
C GLY A 277 -10.25 2.02 -15.78
N GLN A 278 -9.91 0.84 -15.26
CA GLN A 278 -10.08 0.44 -13.88
C GLN A 278 -8.98 1.05 -13.00
N GLU A 279 -9.26 1.30 -11.74
CA GLU A 279 -8.27 1.64 -10.72
C GLU A 279 -7.25 0.51 -10.56
N ILE A 280 -5.96 0.88 -10.44
CA ILE A 280 -4.89 -0.09 -10.16
C ILE A 280 -4.97 -0.49 -8.69
N GLY A 281 -5.74 -1.52 -8.35
CA GLY A 281 -5.99 -1.98 -6.97
C GLY A 281 -4.75 -2.46 -6.22
N SER A 282 -3.65 -2.60 -6.91
CA SER A 282 -2.37 -3.08 -6.37
C SER A 282 -1.34 -1.99 -6.11
N SER A 283 -1.58 -0.75 -6.60
CA SER A 283 -0.66 0.37 -6.51
C SER A 283 -1.39 1.69 -6.76
N GLY A 284 -0.78 2.82 -6.40
CA GLY A 284 -1.16 4.09 -6.98
C GLY A 284 -2.28 4.88 -6.34
N LEU A 285 -2.72 4.55 -5.14
CA LEU A 285 -3.52 5.47 -4.33
C LEU A 285 -2.60 6.54 -3.75
N SER A 286 -3.00 7.81 -3.82
CA SER A 286 -2.29 8.95 -3.21
C SER A 286 -3.20 9.70 -2.25
N ALA A 287 -2.71 9.91 -1.03
CA ALA A 287 -3.43 10.58 0.04
C ALA A 287 -2.47 11.35 0.96
N THR A 288 -3.00 12.21 1.83
CA THR A 288 -2.20 12.87 2.85
C THR A 288 -1.78 11.89 3.94
N LEU A 289 -0.69 12.20 4.62
CA LEU A 289 -0.19 11.39 5.73
C LEU A 289 -1.25 11.20 6.82
N ARG A 290 -1.99 12.26 7.14
CA ARG A 290 -3.07 12.23 8.13
C ARG A 290 -4.24 11.36 7.70
N ASP A 291 -4.57 11.33 6.40
CA ASP A 291 -5.67 10.50 5.90
C ASP A 291 -5.29 9.01 5.85
N TYR A 292 -4.02 8.67 5.58
CA TYR A 292 -3.53 7.31 5.84
C TYR A 292 -3.63 6.95 7.33
N GLY A 293 -3.34 7.88 8.23
CA GLY A 293 -3.52 7.68 9.67
C GLY A 293 -4.98 7.41 10.05
N ARG A 294 -5.94 8.18 9.48
CA ARG A 294 -7.39 7.94 9.70
C ARG A 294 -7.84 6.58 9.16
N PHE A 295 -7.30 6.18 8.01
CA PHE A 295 -7.58 4.84 7.49
C PHE A 295 -7.02 3.75 8.43
N GLY A 296 -5.79 3.92 8.94
CA GLY A 296 -5.24 3.02 9.96
C GLY A 296 -6.09 2.95 11.22
N GLN A 297 -6.64 4.08 11.66
CA GLN A 297 -7.56 4.12 12.81
C GLN A 297 -8.88 3.39 12.51
N PHE A 298 -9.45 3.54 11.31
CA PHE A 298 -10.63 2.77 10.88
C PHE A 298 -10.41 1.26 11.00
N VAL A 299 -9.23 0.79 10.58
CA VAL A 299 -8.87 -0.64 10.70
C VAL A 299 -8.68 -1.03 12.17
N LEU A 300 -8.01 -0.18 12.96
CA LEU A 300 -7.83 -0.41 14.41
C LEU A 300 -9.16 -0.46 15.17
N GLU A 301 -10.16 0.29 14.73
CA GLU A 301 -11.53 0.32 15.24
C GLU A 301 -12.42 -0.81 14.67
N ASP A 302 -11.81 -1.88 14.14
CA ASP A 302 -12.48 -3.06 13.59
C ASP A 302 -13.53 -2.74 12.51
N GLY A 303 -13.26 -1.71 11.70
CA GLY A 303 -14.10 -1.32 10.58
C GLY A 303 -15.46 -0.73 10.98
N VAL A 304 -15.55 -0.07 12.14
CA VAL A 304 -16.75 0.63 12.61
C VAL A 304 -16.56 2.14 12.45
N ILE A 305 -17.57 2.82 11.90
CA ILE A 305 -17.62 4.28 11.78
C ILE A 305 -18.92 4.78 12.42
N ASP A 306 -18.81 5.65 13.42
CA ASP A 306 -19.97 6.26 14.14
C ASP A 306 -21.01 5.22 14.58
N GLY A 307 -20.55 4.05 15.03
CA GLY A 307 -21.38 2.94 15.50
C GLY A 307 -21.93 2.05 14.38
N GLU A 308 -21.75 2.38 13.13
CA GLU A 308 -22.11 1.52 12.00
C GLU A 308 -20.94 0.64 11.57
N ARG A 309 -21.20 -0.66 11.47
CA ARG A 309 -20.24 -1.64 11.02
C ARG A 309 -20.12 -1.65 9.50
N ILE A 310 -18.95 -1.27 8.99
CA ILE A 310 -18.63 -1.24 7.56
C ILE A 310 -18.01 -2.56 7.10
N LEU A 311 -17.23 -3.21 7.97
CA LEU A 311 -16.62 -4.51 7.71
C LEU A 311 -17.35 -5.61 8.46
N PRO A 312 -17.36 -6.86 7.98
CA PRO A 312 -17.90 -7.99 8.76
C PRO A 312 -17.23 -8.09 10.14
N GLU A 313 -17.98 -8.53 11.13
CA GLU A 313 -17.40 -8.83 12.44
C GLU A 313 -16.26 -9.83 12.32
N GLY A 314 -15.13 -9.58 12.99
CA GLY A 314 -13.93 -10.39 12.91
C GLY A 314 -13.17 -10.29 11.58
N TRP A 315 -13.53 -9.35 10.68
CA TRP A 315 -12.83 -9.17 9.42
C TRP A 315 -11.35 -8.83 9.63
N VAL A 316 -11.07 -7.86 10.48
CA VAL A 316 -9.69 -7.41 10.73
C VAL A 316 -8.87 -8.51 11.38
N ASP A 317 -9.44 -9.30 12.30
CA ASP A 317 -8.78 -10.49 12.86
C ASP A 317 -8.42 -11.51 11.76
N ARG A 318 -9.37 -11.83 10.89
CA ARG A 318 -9.14 -12.75 9.76
C ARG A 318 -8.09 -12.22 8.78
N ALA A 319 -8.11 -10.92 8.54
CA ALA A 319 -7.18 -10.27 7.63
C ALA A 319 -5.76 -10.14 8.18
N SER A 320 -5.59 -10.07 9.51
CA SER A 320 -4.32 -9.75 10.17
C SER A 320 -3.75 -10.86 11.04
N ARG A 321 -4.44 -11.99 11.19
CA ARG A 321 -3.94 -13.15 11.95
C ARG A 321 -3.83 -14.36 11.05
N VAL A 322 -2.61 -14.70 10.68
CA VAL A 322 -2.31 -15.95 9.99
C VAL A 322 -1.73 -16.90 11.02
N GLU A 323 -2.33 -18.08 11.16
CA GLU A 323 -1.76 -19.11 12.02
C GLU A 323 -0.36 -19.49 11.55
N ALA A 324 0.58 -19.62 12.49
CA ALA A 324 1.97 -19.98 12.20
C ALA A 324 2.10 -21.35 11.50
N SER A 325 1.06 -22.18 11.59
CA SER A 325 0.92 -23.48 10.89
C SER A 325 0.45 -23.34 9.45
N SER A 326 0.02 -22.14 9.03
CA SER A 326 -0.52 -21.95 7.69
C SER A 326 0.57 -22.18 6.63
N HIS A 327 0.30 -23.14 5.74
CA HIS A 327 1.11 -23.38 4.53
C HIS A 327 1.05 -22.20 3.54
N LEU A 328 0.16 -21.24 3.77
CA LEU A 328 0.03 -20.01 2.99
C LEU A 328 0.90 -18.87 3.54
N ALA A 329 1.64 -19.09 4.61
CA ALA A 329 2.57 -18.08 5.10
C ALA A 329 3.75 -17.92 4.12
N PRO A 330 4.19 -16.67 3.84
CA PRO A 330 5.30 -16.42 2.93
C PRO A 330 6.64 -16.95 3.44
N GLY A 331 6.71 -17.41 4.67
CA GLY A 331 7.94 -17.89 5.29
C GLY A 331 8.91 -16.74 5.61
N LYS A 332 10.20 -17.05 5.62
CA LYS A 332 11.26 -16.04 5.84
C LYS A 332 11.44 -15.22 4.58
N LEU A 333 10.88 -14.01 4.56
CA LEU A 333 11.08 -13.04 3.48
C LEU A 333 12.40 -12.28 3.60
N TYR A 334 12.93 -12.19 4.81
CA TYR A 334 14.18 -11.51 5.13
C TYR A 334 15.11 -12.48 5.88
N ASP A 335 16.41 -12.25 5.83
CA ASP A 335 17.41 -12.96 6.65
C ASP A 335 17.28 -12.59 8.15
N GLY A 336 16.04 -12.45 8.63
CA GLY A 336 15.70 -12.04 9.98
C GLY A 336 15.34 -13.23 10.87
N GLU A 337 15.26 -12.96 12.15
CA GLU A 337 14.96 -13.96 13.20
C GLU A 337 13.51 -14.48 13.13
N TYR A 338 12.59 -13.78 12.43
CA TYR A 338 11.19 -14.16 12.35
C TYR A 338 10.67 -14.14 10.91
N ALA A 339 9.74 -15.05 10.65
CA ALA A 339 8.99 -15.08 9.41
C ALA A 339 7.73 -14.22 9.55
N LEU A 340 7.47 -13.35 8.57
CA LEU A 340 6.18 -12.67 8.48
C LEU A 340 5.12 -13.65 7.96
N GLY A 341 3.90 -13.51 8.45
CA GLY A 341 2.71 -14.10 7.84
C GLY A 341 2.10 -13.15 6.81
N TYR A 342 1.06 -13.61 6.13
CA TYR A 342 0.29 -12.80 5.19
C TYR A 342 -1.19 -13.19 5.27
N GLY A 343 -2.02 -12.23 5.63
CA GLY A 343 -3.47 -12.42 5.69
C GLY A 343 -4.16 -11.90 4.43
N TYR A 344 -5.29 -11.20 4.57
CA TYR A 344 -5.95 -10.59 3.43
C TYR A 344 -5.24 -9.30 3.00
N GLN A 345 -4.11 -9.46 2.29
CA GLN A 345 -3.23 -8.37 1.80
C GLN A 345 -2.56 -7.55 2.91
N TRP A 346 -2.43 -8.11 4.12
CA TRP A 346 -1.70 -7.54 5.24
C TRP A 346 -0.54 -8.45 5.63
N TRP A 347 0.62 -7.86 5.87
CA TRP A 347 1.76 -8.52 6.49
C TRP A 347 1.50 -8.67 7.99
N THR A 348 1.72 -9.85 8.54
CA THR A 348 1.43 -10.14 9.95
C THR A 348 2.71 -10.53 10.69
N PHE A 349 2.82 -10.08 11.93
CA PHE A 349 3.94 -10.43 12.80
C PHE A 349 3.64 -11.69 13.60
N PRO A 350 4.68 -12.47 13.99
CA PRO A 350 4.50 -13.63 14.86
C PRO A 350 3.81 -13.27 16.16
N VAL A 351 2.96 -14.15 16.65
CA VAL A 351 2.24 -14.02 17.93
C VAL A 351 2.65 -15.11 18.91
N GLY A 352 2.32 -14.93 20.20
CA GLY A 352 2.61 -15.88 21.26
C GLY A 352 4.10 -15.95 21.60
N ALA A 353 4.63 -17.14 21.87
CA ALA A 353 6.02 -17.34 22.32
C ALA A 353 7.09 -16.88 21.32
N LYS A 354 6.72 -16.58 20.08
CA LYS A 354 7.60 -16.04 19.03
C LYS A 354 7.39 -14.54 18.79
N ALA A 355 6.45 -13.92 19.49
CA ALA A 355 6.22 -12.49 19.37
C ALA A 355 7.38 -11.71 19.96
N LEU A 356 7.72 -10.59 19.32
CA LEU A 356 8.51 -9.57 19.99
C LEU A 356 7.61 -8.81 20.97
N PRO A 357 8.12 -8.34 22.11
CA PRO A 357 7.32 -7.62 23.10
C PRO A 357 6.55 -6.43 22.51
N GLU A 358 7.15 -5.73 21.55
CA GLU A 358 6.55 -4.60 20.84
C GLU A 358 5.41 -5.01 19.90
N HIS A 359 5.27 -6.28 19.58
CA HIS A 359 4.22 -6.83 18.71
C HIS A 359 3.22 -7.73 19.46
N ASP A 360 3.32 -7.83 20.77
CA ASP A 360 2.51 -8.75 21.60
C ASP A 360 1.00 -8.49 21.52
N GLY A 361 0.61 -7.25 21.21
CA GLY A 361 -0.79 -6.87 20.98
C GLY A 361 -1.42 -7.39 19.69
N GLY A 362 -0.64 -8.03 18.81
CA GLY A 362 -1.10 -8.46 17.48
C GLY A 362 -0.88 -7.39 16.43
N ALA A 363 0.39 -7.12 16.12
CA ALA A 363 0.79 -6.16 15.11
C ALA A 363 0.66 -6.74 13.70
N PHE A 364 0.36 -5.86 12.75
CA PHE A 364 0.34 -6.13 11.32
C PHE A 364 0.59 -4.85 10.53
N GLU A 365 0.94 -4.97 9.27
CA GLU A 365 1.27 -3.80 8.47
C GLU A 365 0.98 -3.98 6.98
N ALA A 366 0.82 -2.86 6.29
CA ALA A 366 0.88 -2.75 4.84
C ALA A 366 2.23 -2.14 4.44
N GLN A 367 2.84 -2.67 3.37
CA GLN A 367 4.16 -2.25 2.90
C GLN A 367 4.13 -1.83 1.44
N GLY A 368 4.86 -0.75 1.12
CA GLY A 368 5.14 -0.31 -0.25
C GLY A 368 6.62 -0.45 -0.61
N ILE A 369 6.90 -0.75 -1.88
CA ILE A 369 8.24 -1.08 -2.38
C ILE A 369 9.31 0.01 -2.14
N PHE A 370 8.89 1.26 -1.95
CA PHE A 370 9.80 2.39 -1.71
C PHE A 370 9.72 2.92 -0.27
N GLY A 371 9.38 2.05 0.70
CA GLY A 371 9.40 2.36 2.12
C GLY A 371 8.15 3.09 2.62
N GLN A 372 7.00 2.86 2.01
CA GLN A 372 5.71 3.24 2.57
C GLN A 372 5.26 2.16 3.55
N TYR A 373 4.85 2.56 4.73
CA TYR A 373 4.36 1.66 5.77
C TYR A 373 3.09 2.21 6.39
N LEU A 374 2.12 1.34 6.59
CA LEU A 374 1.00 1.56 7.49
C LEU A 374 1.01 0.43 8.52
N TYR A 375 1.60 0.72 9.67
CA TYR A 375 1.75 -0.22 10.78
C TYR A 375 0.62 -0.03 11.78
N ILE A 376 0.03 -1.13 12.24
CA ILE A 376 -1.05 -1.15 13.23
C ILE A 376 -0.65 -2.13 14.34
N ASN A 377 -0.76 -1.68 15.58
CA ASN A 377 -0.58 -2.50 16.77
C ASN A 377 -1.81 -2.31 17.67
N ARG A 378 -2.42 -3.41 18.09
CA ARG A 378 -3.68 -3.42 18.86
C ARG A 378 -3.45 -3.36 20.37
#